data_b09f358374f9cc23e9a8326750b396da
#
_entry.id   b09f358374f9cc23e9a8326750b396da
#
_cell.length_a   1.000
_cell.length_b   1.000
_cell.length_c   1.000
_cell.angle_alpha   90.00
_cell.angle_beta   90.00
_cell.angle_gamma   90.00
#
_symmetry.space_group_name_H-M   'P 1'
#
loop_
_entity.id
_entity.type
_entity.pdbx_description
1 polymer ?
#
loop_
_entity_poly.entity_id
_entity_poly.type
_entity_poly.pdbx_seq_one_letter_code
_entity_poly.pdbx_strand_id
1 'polypeptide(L)'
;MNAPIVVDVGDQFRPFVERFLPPGEMLVSGDDALASGRYPDGPEVLVTFLRETQRERAVSLLGPATRWVHLLSTGVDNTALDLVPEGVTVTCSRGASAEGISEWCLAMMLAHAKRLPGTWLTGPPQPPATWNFAQLASLDGATVGLLGVGAISTWVARRLAGFDTRILGYRRRDLPAPDPRIEIVTSLPEVLAQSDYLVVAAAATPATRHILDAEAFAHVKPGLHLVNVARGTLVDQDALRVALDDGRIARASLDVVDPEPLPAGHWLYDHPQVDVSAHVSWSAPITMQRIVEGFTTNVPRYRAGEPLEGVVDLEAGY
;
A
#
# COMPACT_ATOMS: atom_id res chain seq x y z
N MET A 1 -21.03 -30.85 8.88
CA MET A 1 -20.23 -30.31 7.75
C MET A 1 -20.28 -28.80 7.86
N ASN A 2 -19.14 -28.14 7.71
CA ASN A 2 -19.08 -26.68 7.71
C ASN A 2 -19.86 -26.11 6.51
N ALA A 3 -20.44 -24.93 6.68
CA ALA A 3 -21.05 -24.23 5.56
C ALA A 3 -19.95 -23.88 4.51
N PRO A 4 -20.24 -24.06 3.21
CA PRO A 4 -19.29 -23.72 2.15
C PRO A 4 -18.89 -22.23 2.18
N ILE A 5 -17.66 -21.97 1.77
CA ILE A 5 -17.12 -20.62 1.61
C ILE A 5 -17.38 -20.18 0.18
N VAL A 6 -18.03 -19.04 -0.02
CA VAL A 6 -18.22 -18.46 -1.35
C VAL A 6 -17.03 -17.57 -1.68
N VAL A 7 -16.43 -17.80 -2.86
CA VAL A 7 -15.26 -17.08 -3.35
C VAL A 7 -15.61 -16.32 -4.63
N ASP A 8 -15.59 -15.00 -4.54
CA ASP A 8 -15.93 -14.06 -5.62
C ASP A 8 -14.77 -13.11 -5.94
N VAL A 9 -13.67 -13.69 -6.43
CA VAL A 9 -12.40 -12.95 -6.67
C VAL A 9 -11.87 -13.07 -8.10
N GLY A 10 -12.64 -13.67 -8.99
CA GLY A 10 -12.23 -14.00 -10.37
C GLY A 10 -11.42 -15.30 -10.45
N ASP A 11 -11.52 -15.95 -11.61
CA ASP A 11 -11.00 -17.30 -11.84
C ASP A 11 -9.48 -17.41 -11.65
N GLN A 12 -8.73 -16.34 -11.90
CA GLN A 12 -7.28 -16.33 -11.75
C GLN A 12 -6.81 -16.45 -10.29
N PHE A 13 -7.62 -16.04 -9.32
CA PHE A 13 -7.26 -16.10 -7.89
C PHE A 13 -7.77 -17.35 -7.19
N ARG A 14 -8.84 -17.96 -7.71
CA ARG A 14 -9.46 -19.14 -7.11
C ARG A 14 -8.48 -20.30 -6.89
N PRO A 15 -7.60 -20.69 -7.83
CA PRO A 15 -6.65 -21.78 -7.62
C PRO A 15 -5.65 -21.51 -6.47
N PHE A 16 -5.33 -20.24 -6.21
CA PHE A 16 -4.49 -19.87 -5.07
C PHE A 16 -5.24 -20.07 -3.75
N VAL A 17 -6.50 -19.66 -3.68
CA VAL A 17 -7.33 -19.88 -2.47
C VAL A 17 -7.49 -21.37 -2.20
N GLU A 18 -7.82 -22.17 -3.21
CA GLU A 18 -7.98 -23.62 -3.11
C GLU A 18 -6.71 -24.32 -2.59
N ARG A 19 -5.55 -23.90 -3.08
CA ARG A 19 -4.23 -24.48 -2.71
C ARG A 19 -3.90 -24.35 -1.23
N PHE A 20 -4.28 -23.25 -0.59
CA PHE A 20 -3.93 -22.92 0.81
C PHE A 20 -5.10 -23.13 1.78
N LEU A 21 -6.27 -23.58 1.28
CA LEU A 21 -7.43 -23.82 2.12
C LEU A 21 -7.19 -24.99 3.09
N PRO A 22 -7.60 -24.87 4.35
CA PRO A 22 -7.52 -26.01 5.29
C PRO A 22 -8.30 -27.23 4.79
N PRO A 23 -7.83 -28.46 5.08
CA PRO A 23 -8.52 -29.69 4.71
C PRO A 23 -9.96 -29.75 5.25
N GLY A 24 -10.90 -30.19 4.41
CA GLY A 24 -12.31 -30.36 4.80
C GLY A 24 -13.19 -29.14 4.58
N GLU A 25 -12.63 -28.02 4.15
CA GLU A 25 -13.40 -26.85 3.71
C GLU A 25 -13.81 -26.99 2.24
N MET A 26 -14.97 -26.45 1.89
CA MET A 26 -15.51 -26.47 0.52
C MET A 26 -15.63 -25.03 0.00
N LEU A 27 -15.22 -24.83 -1.25
CA LEU A 27 -15.38 -23.57 -1.97
C LEU A 27 -16.50 -23.65 -2.99
N VAL A 28 -17.26 -22.57 -3.11
CA VAL A 28 -18.25 -22.34 -4.16
C VAL A 28 -17.89 -21.03 -4.85
N SER A 29 -17.91 -20.98 -6.19
CA SER A 29 -17.70 -19.73 -6.89
C SER A 29 -18.87 -18.77 -6.68
N GLY A 30 -18.61 -17.45 -6.78
CA GLY A 30 -19.69 -16.46 -6.72
C GLY A 30 -20.77 -16.72 -7.79
N ASP A 31 -20.36 -17.12 -9.00
CA ASP A 31 -21.30 -17.43 -10.09
C ASP A 31 -22.16 -18.66 -9.79
N ASP A 32 -21.56 -19.74 -9.29
CA ASP A 32 -22.32 -20.93 -8.88
C ASP A 32 -23.24 -20.62 -7.68
N ALA A 33 -22.81 -19.77 -6.77
CA ALA A 33 -23.64 -19.36 -5.64
C ALA A 33 -24.87 -18.60 -6.10
N LEU A 34 -24.72 -17.65 -7.02
CA LEU A 34 -25.83 -16.88 -7.61
C LEU A 34 -26.73 -17.76 -8.47
N ALA A 35 -26.16 -18.60 -9.35
CA ALA A 35 -26.93 -19.47 -10.25
C ALA A 35 -27.71 -20.55 -9.54
N SER A 36 -27.20 -21.08 -8.43
CA SER A 36 -27.84 -22.19 -7.70
C SER A 36 -29.06 -21.76 -6.90
N GLY A 37 -29.23 -20.48 -6.57
CA GLY A 37 -30.25 -19.98 -5.65
C GLY A 37 -30.16 -20.55 -4.23
N ARG A 38 -29.04 -21.19 -3.87
CA ARG A 38 -28.85 -21.82 -2.55
C ARG A 38 -28.57 -20.86 -1.41
N TYR A 39 -28.23 -19.60 -1.75
CA TYR A 39 -27.85 -18.57 -0.78
C TYR A 39 -28.76 -17.34 -0.88
N PRO A 40 -30.10 -17.51 -0.69
CA PRO A 40 -31.05 -16.40 -0.85
C PRO A 40 -30.82 -15.29 0.18
N ASP A 41 -30.24 -15.65 1.34
CA ASP A 41 -29.91 -14.74 2.43
C ASP A 41 -28.40 -14.43 2.51
N GLY A 42 -27.65 -14.71 1.43
CA GLY A 42 -26.21 -14.61 1.36
C GLY A 42 -25.46 -15.82 1.96
N PRO A 43 -24.18 -16.01 1.64
CA PRO A 43 -23.32 -17.03 2.25
C PRO A 43 -22.89 -16.63 3.65
N GLU A 44 -22.62 -17.59 4.52
CA GLU A 44 -22.06 -17.36 5.86
C GLU A 44 -20.68 -16.70 5.78
N VAL A 45 -19.83 -17.17 4.85
CA VAL A 45 -18.48 -16.65 4.61
C VAL A 45 -18.32 -16.27 3.14
N LEU A 46 -17.95 -15.02 2.88
CA LEU A 46 -17.68 -14.49 1.55
C LEU A 46 -16.23 -14.00 1.45
N VAL A 47 -15.51 -14.48 0.45
CA VAL A 47 -14.18 -13.96 0.05
C VAL A 47 -14.34 -13.19 -1.25
N THR A 48 -13.99 -11.91 -1.25
CA THR A 48 -14.22 -11.02 -2.39
C THR A 48 -13.24 -9.86 -2.40
N PHE A 49 -13.23 -9.08 -3.48
CA PHE A 49 -12.61 -7.74 -3.48
C PHE A 49 -13.59 -6.65 -3.03
N LEU A 50 -14.90 -6.91 -3.09
CA LEU A 50 -15.98 -5.97 -2.76
C LEU A 50 -15.80 -4.60 -3.43
N ARG A 51 -15.38 -4.57 -4.70
CA ARG A 51 -15.03 -3.33 -5.41
C ARG A 51 -16.25 -2.44 -5.60
N GLU A 52 -16.05 -1.13 -5.45
CA GLU A 52 -17.08 -0.11 -5.71
C GLU A 52 -17.67 -0.24 -7.13
N THR A 53 -16.85 -0.59 -8.12
CA THR A 53 -17.29 -0.82 -9.51
C THR A 53 -18.15 -2.07 -9.70
N GLN A 54 -18.31 -2.91 -8.68
CA GLN A 54 -19.07 -4.16 -8.71
C GLN A 54 -20.19 -4.19 -7.64
N ARG A 55 -20.73 -3.03 -7.25
CA ARG A 55 -21.75 -2.90 -6.19
C ARG A 55 -22.96 -3.81 -6.39
N GLU A 56 -23.52 -3.86 -7.59
CA GLU A 56 -24.70 -4.70 -7.89
C GLU A 56 -24.42 -6.18 -7.61
N ARG A 57 -23.23 -6.65 -7.98
CA ARG A 57 -22.81 -8.04 -7.70
C ARG A 57 -22.60 -8.26 -6.20
N ALA A 58 -22.02 -7.32 -5.49
CA ALA A 58 -21.85 -7.39 -4.05
C ALA A 58 -23.20 -7.46 -3.33
N VAL A 59 -24.18 -6.64 -3.72
CA VAL A 59 -25.56 -6.67 -3.18
C VAL A 59 -26.19 -8.05 -3.39
N SER A 60 -25.95 -8.70 -4.55
CA SER A 60 -26.50 -10.02 -4.86
C SER A 60 -25.87 -11.15 -4.03
N LEU A 61 -24.68 -10.94 -3.47
CA LEU A 61 -23.94 -11.95 -2.69
C LEU A 61 -24.03 -11.70 -1.17
N LEU A 62 -24.24 -10.46 -0.73
CA LEU A 62 -24.37 -10.12 0.67
C LEU A 62 -25.82 -10.29 1.15
N GLY A 63 -25.99 -10.75 2.38
CA GLY A 63 -27.33 -10.89 2.94
C GLY A 63 -27.34 -11.17 4.46
N PRO A 64 -28.53 -11.34 5.04
CA PRO A 64 -28.66 -11.50 6.50
C PRO A 64 -28.00 -12.75 7.08
N ALA A 65 -27.65 -13.74 6.26
CA ALA A 65 -26.92 -14.92 6.70
C ALA A 65 -25.40 -14.70 6.72
N THR A 66 -24.88 -13.63 6.11
CA THR A 66 -23.45 -13.34 6.08
C THR A 66 -22.95 -13.01 7.48
N ARG A 67 -21.82 -13.59 7.87
CA ARG A 67 -21.17 -13.38 9.19
C ARG A 67 -19.75 -12.89 9.05
N TRP A 68 -19.06 -13.32 8.00
CA TRP A 68 -17.67 -12.95 7.75
C TRP A 68 -17.46 -12.64 6.27
N VAL A 69 -16.91 -11.46 5.99
CA VAL A 69 -16.41 -11.07 4.68
C VAL A 69 -14.89 -10.91 4.77
N HIS A 70 -14.16 -11.62 3.91
CA HIS A 70 -12.74 -11.42 3.75
C HIS A 70 -12.43 -10.70 2.43
N LEU A 71 -11.78 -9.55 2.53
CA LEU A 71 -11.33 -8.79 1.37
C LEU A 71 -9.96 -9.30 0.94
N LEU A 72 -9.87 -9.86 -0.27
CA LEU A 72 -8.62 -10.36 -0.83
C LEU A 72 -7.74 -9.20 -1.34
N SER A 73 -7.61 -8.16 -0.53
CA SER A 73 -6.84 -6.93 -0.76
C SER A 73 -6.10 -6.53 0.50
N THR A 74 -5.13 -5.66 0.38
CA THR A 74 -4.37 -5.12 1.53
C THR A 74 -4.89 -3.76 2.01
N GLY A 75 -5.60 -3.03 1.14
CA GLY A 75 -6.28 -1.78 1.43
C GLY A 75 -7.78 -1.91 1.15
N VAL A 76 -8.58 -1.03 1.74
CA VAL A 76 -10.05 -1.09 1.69
C VAL A 76 -10.72 0.19 1.18
N ASP A 77 -9.95 1.16 0.76
CA ASP A 77 -10.39 2.50 0.33
C ASP A 77 -11.24 2.51 -0.96
N ASN A 78 -11.15 1.47 -1.80
CA ASN A 78 -11.92 1.29 -3.03
C ASN A 78 -12.98 0.18 -2.90
N THR A 79 -13.48 -0.06 -1.70
CA THR A 79 -14.43 -1.13 -1.41
C THR A 79 -15.77 -0.56 -0.96
N ALA A 80 -16.86 -1.21 -1.36
CA ALA A 80 -18.23 -0.86 -1.00
C ALA A 80 -18.57 -1.36 0.42
N LEU A 81 -17.82 -0.88 1.43
CA LEU A 81 -17.97 -1.29 2.83
C LEU A 81 -19.36 -0.96 3.41
N ASP A 82 -20.02 0.06 2.87
CA ASP A 82 -21.38 0.46 3.24
C ASP A 82 -22.46 -0.57 2.88
N LEU A 83 -22.14 -1.53 2.00
CA LEU A 83 -23.03 -2.66 1.67
C LEU A 83 -22.95 -3.79 2.69
N VAL A 84 -21.93 -3.82 3.54
CA VAL A 84 -21.74 -4.91 4.51
C VAL A 84 -22.81 -4.79 5.60
N PRO A 85 -23.61 -5.85 5.85
CA PRO A 85 -24.63 -5.79 6.88
C PRO A 85 -24.05 -5.53 8.28
N GLU A 86 -24.84 -4.91 9.14
CA GLU A 86 -24.46 -4.66 10.53
C GLU A 86 -24.13 -5.98 11.26
N GLY A 87 -23.09 -5.98 12.06
CA GLY A 87 -22.64 -7.16 12.83
C GLY A 87 -21.80 -8.16 12.05
N VAL A 88 -21.55 -7.92 10.75
CA VAL A 88 -20.63 -8.75 9.95
C VAL A 88 -19.19 -8.36 10.23
N THR A 89 -18.35 -9.34 10.53
CA THR A 89 -16.91 -9.11 10.65
C THR A 89 -16.29 -8.98 9.26
N VAL A 90 -15.58 -7.89 9.00
CA VAL A 90 -14.80 -7.71 7.78
C VAL A 90 -13.33 -7.84 8.12
N THR A 91 -12.60 -8.63 7.33
CA THR A 91 -11.14 -8.74 7.42
C THR A 91 -10.49 -8.47 6.07
N CYS A 92 -9.24 -8.06 6.06
CA CYS A 92 -8.45 -7.91 4.84
C CYS A 92 -7.04 -8.49 5.03
N SER A 93 -6.33 -8.71 3.92
CA SER A 93 -4.96 -9.24 3.92
C SER A 93 -3.93 -8.15 4.26
N ARG A 94 -4.19 -7.43 5.36
CA ARG A 94 -3.36 -6.29 5.82
C ARG A 94 -1.91 -6.68 5.98
N GLY A 95 -1.02 -5.91 5.37
CA GLY A 95 0.43 -6.11 5.49
C GLY A 95 1.02 -7.19 4.59
N ALA A 96 0.21 -7.96 3.86
CA ALA A 96 0.67 -9.04 2.99
C ALA A 96 1.68 -8.58 1.92
N SER A 97 1.53 -7.36 1.41
CA SER A 97 2.41 -6.76 0.41
C SER A 97 3.55 -5.90 0.98
N ALA A 98 3.58 -5.70 2.30
CA ALA A 98 4.46 -4.71 2.92
C ALA A 98 5.96 -4.99 2.70
N GLU A 99 6.35 -6.27 2.61
CA GLU A 99 7.73 -6.65 2.34
C GLU A 99 8.17 -6.23 0.93
N GLY A 100 7.41 -6.61 -0.11
CA GLY A 100 7.72 -6.23 -1.49
C GLY A 100 7.72 -4.71 -1.69
N ILE A 101 6.73 -4.01 -1.13
CA ILE A 101 6.66 -2.55 -1.17
C ILE A 101 7.90 -1.92 -0.50
N SER A 102 8.35 -2.45 0.62
CA SER A 102 9.54 -1.93 1.31
C SER A 102 10.83 -2.08 0.47
N GLU A 103 10.94 -3.15 -0.30
CA GLU A 103 12.05 -3.35 -1.24
C GLU A 103 12.01 -2.34 -2.37
N TRP A 104 10.81 -2.07 -2.92
CA TRP A 104 10.63 -1.03 -3.93
C TRP A 104 11.01 0.35 -3.39
N CYS A 105 10.58 0.71 -2.17
CA CYS A 105 10.97 1.97 -1.53
C CYS A 105 12.50 2.10 -1.40
N LEU A 106 13.17 1.05 -0.91
CA LEU A 106 14.62 1.05 -0.79
C LEU A 106 15.31 1.16 -2.16
N ALA A 107 14.79 0.46 -3.17
CA ALA A 107 15.31 0.55 -4.53
C ALA A 107 15.23 1.97 -5.10
N MET A 108 14.10 2.68 -4.90
CA MET A 108 13.94 4.06 -5.33
C MET A 108 14.87 5.01 -4.58
N MET A 109 14.99 4.87 -3.27
CA MET A 109 15.94 5.67 -2.47
C MET A 109 17.38 5.47 -2.92
N LEU A 110 17.80 4.22 -3.14
CA LEU A 110 19.14 3.91 -3.65
C LEU A 110 19.34 4.38 -5.08
N ALA A 111 18.35 4.23 -5.97
CA ALA A 111 18.43 4.73 -7.34
C ALA A 111 18.62 6.25 -7.37
N HIS A 112 17.91 7.00 -6.53
CA HIS A 112 18.09 8.43 -6.39
C HIS A 112 19.49 8.77 -5.84
N ALA A 113 19.90 8.16 -4.73
CA ALA A 113 21.21 8.41 -4.11
C ALA A 113 22.37 8.11 -5.07
N LYS A 114 22.25 7.09 -5.90
CA LYS A 114 23.28 6.68 -6.89
C LYS A 114 23.05 7.26 -8.28
N ARG A 115 22.04 8.13 -8.47
CA ARG A 115 21.67 8.76 -9.74
C ARG A 115 21.48 7.77 -10.88
N LEU A 116 20.84 6.63 -10.58
CA LEU A 116 20.53 5.61 -11.58
C LEU A 116 19.30 6.01 -12.41
N PRO A 117 19.25 5.66 -13.70
CA PRO A 117 20.29 4.99 -14.49
C PRO A 117 21.37 5.96 -15.05
N GLY A 118 21.31 7.25 -14.76
CA GLY A 118 22.17 8.29 -15.36
C GLY A 118 23.68 8.11 -15.15
N THR A 119 24.09 7.26 -14.22
CA THR A 119 25.49 6.89 -14.00
C THR A 119 25.96 5.72 -14.85
N TRP A 120 25.08 5.04 -15.59
CA TRP A 120 25.44 3.94 -16.46
C TRP A 120 25.96 4.47 -17.79
N LEU A 121 27.05 3.87 -18.28
CA LEU A 121 27.60 4.20 -19.59
C LEU A 121 26.73 3.57 -20.69
N THR A 122 26.30 4.41 -21.64
CA THR A 122 25.59 3.97 -22.85
C THR A 122 26.52 3.88 -24.06
N GLY A 123 27.83 4.13 -23.86
CA GLY A 123 28.89 4.10 -24.87
C GLY A 123 30.27 4.31 -24.23
N PRO A 124 31.35 4.36 -25.03
CA PRO A 124 32.69 4.66 -24.51
C PRO A 124 32.75 5.99 -23.80
N PRO A 125 33.36 6.08 -22.59
CA PRO A 125 33.48 7.36 -21.89
C PRO A 125 34.32 8.34 -22.72
N GLN A 126 33.84 9.59 -22.82
CA GLN A 126 34.59 10.64 -23.48
C GLN A 126 35.62 11.22 -22.50
N PRO A 127 36.89 11.42 -22.92
CA PRO A 127 37.89 12.10 -22.08
C PRO A 127 37.46 13.57 -21.80
N PRO A 128 37.65 14.07 -20.57
CA PRO A 128 38.42 13.54 -19.41
C PRO A 128 37.55 12.76 -18.42
N ALA A 129 36.40 12.19 -18.85
CA ALA A 129 35.36 11.63 -18.01
C ALA A 129 35.69 10.32 -17.25
N THR A 130 36.92 9.81 -17.32
CA THR A 130 37.31 8.55 -16.67
C THR A 130 37.33 8.58 -15.14
N TRP A 131 37.30 9.77 -14.53
CA TRP A 131 37.30 9.96 -13.08
C TRP A 131 36.37 11.12 -12.69
N ASN A 132 35.16 11.17 -13.31
CA ASN A 132 34.19 12.13 -12.86
C ASN A 132 33.77 11.73 -11.45
N PHE A 133 34.17 12.50 -10.44
CA PHE A 133 33.62 12.42 -9.09
C PHE A 133 32.16 12.83 -9.14
N ALA A 134 31.30 11.95 -9.69
CA ALA A 134 29.88 12.11 -9.51
C ALA A 134 29.65 12.17 -8.01
N GLN A 135 29.21 13.29 -7.51
CA GLN A 135 28.87 13.46 -6.09
C GLN A 135 27.62 12.61 -5.84
N LEU A 136 27.83 11.31 -5.59
CA LEU A 136 26.76 10.38 -5.25
C LEU A 136 26.46 10.52 -3.76
N ALA A 137 25.19 10.54 -3.44
CA ALA A 137 24.75 10.50 -2.05
C ALA A 137 24.86 9.09 -1.44
N SER A 138 24.83 9.01 -0.12
CA SER A 138 24.67 7.76 0.65
C SER A 138 23.39 7.81 1.44
N LEU A 139 22.86 6.62 1.76
CA LEU A 139 21.80 6.50 2.76
C LEU A 139 22.36 6.60 4.18
N ASP A 140 23.66 6.27 4.38
CA ASP A 140 24.30 6.41 5.69
C ASP A 140 24.26 7.88 6.15
N GLY A 141 23.78 8.08 7.38
CA GLY A 141 23.60 9.39 7.99
C GLY A 141 22.32 10.12 7.50
N ALA A 142 21.58 9.58 6.55
CA ALA A 142 20.35 10.19 6.07
C ALA A 142 19.20 10.03 7.08
N THR A 143 18.25 10.97 7.04
CA THR A 143 16.98 10.88 7.76
C THR A 143 15.87 10.41 6.82
N VAL A 144 15.18 9.34 7.18
CA VAL A 144 14.02 8.80 6.46
C VAL A 144 12.75 9.09 7.24
N GLY A 145 11.89 9.93 6.69
CA GLY A 145 10.55 10.20 7.20
C GLY A 145 9.56 9.14 6.70
N LEU A 146 8.69 8.68 7.59
CA LEU A 146 7.61 7.75 7.30
C LEU A 146 6.28 8.44 7.58
N LEU A 147 5.54 8.81 6.55
CA LEU A 147 4.17 9.32 6.68
C LEU A 147 3.21 8.12 6.80
N GLY A 148 2.78 7.85 8.02
CA GLY A 148 2.08 6.64 8.40
C GLY A 148 3.03 5.56 8.95
N VAL A 149 2.69 5.00 10.13
CA VAL A 149 3.53 4.00 10.81
C VAL A 149 2.73 2.70 10.95
N GLY A 150 2.75 1.91 9.89
CA GLY A 150 2.08 0.61 9.78
C GLY A 150 3.04 -0.49 9.31
N ALA A 151 2.48 -1.53 8.69
CA ALA A 151 3.24 -2.69 8.20
C ALA A 151 4.34 -2.31 7.19
N ILE A 152 4.03 -1.44 6.21
CA ILE A 152 5.01 -0.98 5.20
C ILE A 152 6.17 -0.28 5.90
N SER A 153 5.89 0.69 6.77
CA SER A 153 6.90 1.45 7.51
C SER A 153 7.78 0.57 8.39
N THR A 154 7.18 -0.45 9.02
CA THR A 154 7.93 -1.46 9.80
C THR A 154 8.92 -2.22 8.92
N TRP A 155 8.50 -2.66 7.73
CA TRP A 155 9.38 -3.34 6.80
C TRP A 155 10.45 -2.41 6.20
N VAL A 156 10.11 -1.14 5.90
CA VAL A 156 11.10 -0.13 5.48
C VAL A 156 12.17 0.04 6.56
N ALA A 157 11.78 0.21 7.83
CA ALA A 157 12.73 0.32 8.93
C ALA A 157 13.63 -0.92 9.07
N ARG A 158 13.08 -2.12 8.85
CA ARG A 158 13.86 -3.38 8.83
C ARG A 158 14.87 -3.42 7.69
N ARG A 159 14.48 -2.99 6.48
CA ARG A 159 15.38 -2.96 5.31
C ARG A 159 16.49 -1.93 5.49
N LEU A 160 16.20 -0.83 6.17
CA LEU A 160 17.18 0.22 6.46
C LEU A 160 18.15 -0.15 7.60
N ALA A 161 17.98 -1.28 8.29
CA ALA A 161 18.85 -1.68 9.41
C ALA A 161 20.33 -1.88 9.03
N GLY A 162 20.63 -2.06 7.74
CA GLY A 162 22.01 -2.14 7.22
C GLY A 162 22.64 -0.78 6.90
N PHE A 163 21.91 0.32 7.07
CA PHE A 163 22.36 1.68 6.85
C PHE A 163 22.26 2.45 8.17
N ASP A 164 23.18 3.38 8.40
CA ASP A 164 23.15 4.27 9.58
C ASP A 164 22.16 5.43 9.32
N THR A 165 20.87 5.08 9.24
CA THR A 165 19.79 6.03 8.99
C THR A 165 19.03 6.36 10.26
N ARG A 166 18.65 7.63 10.43
CA ARG A 166 17.63 8.03 11.40
C ARG A 166 16.24 7.86 10.78
N ILE A 167 15.30 7.25 11.48
CA ILE A 167 13.96 6.96 10.97
C ILE A 167 12.93 7.67 11.81
N LEU A 168 12.22 8.65 11.23
CA LEU A 168 11.16 9.43 11.86
C LEU A 168 9.81 8.94 11.37
N GLY A 169 8.91 8.57 12.27
CA GLY A 169 7.57 8.12 11.91
C GLY A 169 6.49 9.09 12.35
N TYR A 170 5.75 9.67 11.40
CA TYR A 170 4.55 10.45 11.69
C TYR A 170 3.30 9.60 11.70
N ARG A 171 2.52 9.70 12.76
CA ARG A 171 1.17 9.16 12.83
C ARG A 171 0.28 9.96 13.76
N ARG A 172 -1.01 9.97 13.47
CA ARG A 172 -2.01 10.72 14.24
C ARG A 172 -2.28 10.15 15.63
N ARG A 173 -2.27 8.81 15.75
CA ARG A 173 -2.57 8.13 17.00
C ARG A 173 -1.32 8.01 17.86
N ASP A 174 -1.42 8.32 19.15
CA ASP A 174 -0.33 8.10 20.11
C ASP A 174 -0.29 6.62 20.50
N LEU A 175 0.48 5.86 19.76
CA LEU A 175 0.69 4.42 19.97
C LEU A 175 2.20 4.14 19.93
N PRO A 176 2.73 3.11 20.59
CA PRO A 176 4.14 2.74 20.50
C PRO A 176 4.58 2.42 19.07
N ALA A 177 5.81 2.73 18.71
CA ALA A 177 6.36 2.34 17.42
C ALA A 177 6.34 0.80 17.28
N PRO A 178 5.94 0.25 16.12
CA PRO A 178 5.95 -1.19 15.89
C PRO A 178 7.36 -1.77 15.70
N ASP A 179 8.34 -0.92 15.49
CA ASP A 179 9.77 -1.25 15.39
C ASP A 179 10.57 -0.21 16.18
N PRO A 180 11.52 -0.61 17.04
CA PRO A 180 12.27 0.30 17.91
C PRO A 180 13.20 1.27 17.17
N ARG A 181 13.44 1.08 15.86
CA ARG A 181 14.21 2.01 15.02
C ARG A 181 13.41 3.23 14.63
N ILE A 182 12.08 3.20 14.75
CA ILE A 182 11.20 4.30 14.36
C ILE A 182 11.00 5.22 15.55
N GLU A 183 11.52 6.42 15.45
CA GLU A 183 11.25 7.52 16.38
C GLU A 183 9.89 8.14 16.03
N ILE A 184 8.91 8.06 16.93
CA ILE A 184 7.58 8.64 16.68
C ILE A 184 7.63 10.15 16.88
N VAL A 185 7.15 10.87 15.86
CA VAL A 185 6.99 12.33 15.86
C VAL A 185 5.52 12.64 15.58
N THR A 186 4.93 13.51 16.38
CA THR A 186 3.51 13.87 16.28
C THR A 186 3.23 15.09 15.39
N SER A 187 4.28 15.75 14.93
CA SER A 187 4.21 16.93 14.05
C SER A 187 4.64 16.57 12.64
N LEU A 188 3.74 16.69 11.66
CA LEU A 188 4.07 16.48 10.26
C LEU A 188 5.12 17.48 9.75
N PRO A 189 4.99 18.80 10.01
CA PRO A 189 6.04 19.77 9.63
C PRO A 189 7.42 19.41 10.17
N GLU A 190 7.50 18.86 11.38
CA GLU A 190 8.77 18.45 11.98
C GLU A 190 9.42 17.27 11.21
N VAL A 191 8.63 16.26 10.83
CA VAL A 191 9.13 15.15 10.01
C VAL A 191 9.58 15.65 8.64
N LEU A 192 8.78 16.52 8.00
CA LEU A 192 9.10 17.06 6.68
C LEU A 192 10.40 17.88 6.69
N ALA A 193 10.61 18.70 7.73
CA ALA A 193 11.79 19.56 7.86
C ALA A 193 13.10 18.81 8.10
N GLN A 194 13.03 17.57 8.62
CA GLN A 194 14.21 16.78 8.97
C GLN A 194 14.53 15.68 7.95
N SER A 195 13.59 15.32 7.07
CA SER A 195 13.71 14.18 6.18
C SER A 195 14.50 14.48 4.91
N ASP A 196 15.45 13.60 4.57
CA ASP A 196 16.10 13.55 3.25
C ASP A 196 15.24 12.71 2.27
N TYR A 197 14.57 11.69 2.80
CA TYR A 197 13.65 10.81 2.08
C TYR A 197 12.32 10.76 2.84
N LEU A 198 11.19 10.87 2.13
CA LEU A 198 9.86 10.72 2.72
C LEU A 198 9.13 9.56 2.05
N VAL A 199 8.85 8.52 2.81
CA VAL A 199 8.00 7.40 2.35
C VAL A 199 6.57 7.63 2.81
N VAL A 200 5.64 7.73 1.85
CA VAL A 200 4.21 7.86 2.10
C VAL A 200 3.58 6.47 2.16
N ALA A 201 3.15 6.06 3.35
CA ALA A 201 2.57 4.75 3.66
C ALA A 201 1.34 4.86 4.59
N ALA A 202 0.70 6.03 4.63
CA ALA A 202 -0.52 6.28 5.38
C ALA A 202 -1.75 5.73 4.67
N ALA A 203 -2.81 5.39 5.43
CA ALA A 203 -4.10 5.04 4.86
C ALA A 203 -4.74 6.26 4.17
N ALA A 204 -5.36 6.04 3.00
CA ALA A 204 -6.19 7.04 2.34
C ALA A 204 -7.55 7.11 3.03
N THR A 205 -7.85 8.26 3.58
CA THR A 205 -9.11 8.60 4.25
C THR A 205 -9.47 10.04 3.89
N PRO A 206 -10.70 10.49 4.14
CA PRO A 206 -11.05 11.91 3.95
C PRO A 206 -10.11 12.87 4.71
N ALA A 207 -9.61 12.46 5.88
CA ALA A 207 -8.70 13.27 6.72
C ALA A 207 -7.24 13.28 6.23
N THR A 208 -6.86 12.38 5.33
CA THR A 208 -5.51 12.30 4.77
C THR A 208 -5.45 12.72 3.30
N ARG A 209 -6.60 13.06 2.69
CA ARG A 209 -6.62 13.59 1.34
C ARG A 209 -5.79 14.87 1.27
N HIS A 210 -4.85 14.91 0.30
CA HIS A 210 -3.90 16.01 0.10
C HIS A 210 -3.16 16.43 1.39
N ILE A 211 -2.85 15.46 2.26
CA ILE A 211 -2.04 15.73 3.47
C ILE A 211 -0.65 16.29 3.12
N LEU A 212 -0.17 16.02 1.90
CA LEU A 212 0.99 16.66 1.28
C LEU A 212 0.50 17.68 0.24
N ASP A 213 0.10 18.82 0.72
CA ASP A 213 -0.33 20.00 -0.04
C ASP A 213 0.76 21.08 -0.11
N ALA A 214 0.43 22.27 -0.60
CA ALA A 214 1.36 23.38 -0.73
C ALA A 214 1.92 23.85 0.63
N GLU A 215 1.13 23.80 1.70
CA GLU A 215 1.57 24.15 3.05
C GLU A 215 2.56 23.09 3.58
N ALA A 216 2.24 21.82 3.42
CA ALA A 216 3.13 20.72 3.80
C ALA A 216 4.46 20.82 3.04
N PHE A 217 4.43 21.05 1.72
CA PHE A 217 5.65 21.22 0.92
C PHE A 217 6.45 22.49 1.27
N ALA A 218 5.86 23.49 1.90
CA ALA A 218 6.61 24.63 2.42
C ALA A 218 7.54 24.27 3.60
N HIS A 219 7.27 23.17 4.29
CA HIS A 219 8.05 22.69 5.44
C HIS A 219 9.12 21.65 5.09
N VAL A 220 9.18 21.17 3.84
CA VAL A 220 10.14 20.12 3.49
C VAL A 220 11.57 20.60 3.53
N LYS A 221 12.48 19.75 3.96
CA LYS A 221 13.91 19.96 3.81
C LYS A 221 14.24 20.07 2.32
N PRO A 222 14.91 21.15 1.85
CA PRO A 222 15.26 21.28 0.43
C PRO A 222 16.06 20.09 -0.07
N GLY A 223 15.67 19.56 -1.23
CA GLY A 223 16.29 18.39 -1.82
C GLY A 223 15.66 17.05 -1.39
N LEU A 224 14.51 17.08 -0.70
CA LEU A 224 13.79 15.87 -0.29
C LEU A 224 13.44 14.98 -1.48
N HIS A 225 13.62 13.66 -1.32
CA HIS A 225 13.09 12.64 -2.24
C HIS A 225 11.78 12.08 -1.68
N LEU A 226 10.69 12.30 -2.40
CA LEU A 226 9.36 11.78 -2.09
C LEU A 226 9.17 10.40 -2.71
N VAL A 227 8.75 9.41 -1.92
CA VAL A 227 8.41 8.05 -2.36
C VAL A 227 6.97 7.74 -1.94
N ASN A 228 6.04 7.67 -2.91
CA ASN A 228 4.64 7.38 -2.61
C ASN A 228 4.25 5.96 -3.04
N VAL A 229 3.94 5.12 -2.05
CA VAL A 229 3.48 3.73 -2.21
C VAL A 229 2.12 3.48 -1.55
N ALA A 230 1.45 4.55 -1.11
CA ALA A 230 0.15 4.46 -0.45
C ALA A 230 -1.00 4.67 -1.45
N ARG A 231 -1.39 5.94 -1.69
CA ARG A 231 -2.37 6.35 -2.70
C ARG A 231 -2.01 7.72 -3.27
N GLY A 232 -2.37 7.94 -4.53
CA GLY A 232 -2.16 9.23 -5.21
C GLY A 232 -2.87 10.38 -4.51
N THR A 233 -4.07 10.12 -3.97
CA THR A 233 -4.91 11.12 -3.29
C THR A 233 -4.30 11.74 -2.03
N LEU A 234 -3.20 11.19 -1.48
CA LEU A 234 -2.50 11.79 -0.34
C LEU A 234 -1.63 12.98 -0.74
N VAL A 235 -1.29 13.09 -2.03
CA VAL A 235 -0.42 14.14 -2.57
C VAL A 235 -1.25 15.05 -3.47
N ASP A 236 -1.21 16.34 -3.21
CA ASP A 236 -1.65 17.34 -4.17
C ASP A 236 -0.60 17.42 -5.29
N GLN A 237 -0.95 16.90 -6.48
CA GLN A 237 -0.03 16.80 -7.60
C GLN A 237 0.34 18.17 -8.20
N ASP A 238 -0.55 19.16 -8.10
CA ASP A 238 -0.23 20.53 -8.56
C ASP A 238 0.77 21.20 -7.60
N ALA A 239 0.57 21.03 -6.30
CA ALA A 239 1.52 21.50 -5.29
C ALA A 239 2.88 20.77 -5.38
N LEU A 240 2.86 19.46 -5.68
CA LEU A 240 4.07 18.66 -5.93
C LEU A 240 4.85 19.21 -7.13
N ARG A 241 4.17 19.58 -8.22
CA ARG A 241 4.81 20.16 -9.40
C ARG A 241 5.58 21.43 -9.05
N VAL A 242 4.95 22.33 -8.33
CA VAL A 242 5.60 23.57 -7.88
C VAL A 242 6.83 23.28 -7.01
N ALA A 243 6.73 22.30 -6.09
CA ALA A 243 7.82 21.93 -5.20
C ALA A 243 8.99 21.22 -5.92
N LEU A 244 8.73 20.53 -7.04
CA LEU A 244 9.75 19.98 -7.93
C LEU A 244 10.42 21.09 -8.74
N ASP A 245 9.63 21.98 -9.36
CA ASP A 245 10.12 23.06 -10.20
C ASP A 245 11.02 24.06 -9.43
N ASP A 246 10.76 24.29 -8.14
CA ASP A 246 11.55 25.18 -7.29
C ASP A 246 12.66 24.46 -6.49
N GLY A 247 12.80 23.13 -6.64
CA GLY A 247 13.88 22.33 -6.07
C GLY A 247 13.70 21.97 -4.59
N ARG A 248 12.58 22.28 -3.96
CA ARG A 248 12.25 21.77 -2.61
C ARG A 248 12.16 20.24 -2.61
N ILE A 249 11.55 19.68 -3.62
CA ILE A 249 11.57 18.25 -3.91
C ILE A 249 12.59 17.99 -5.02
N ALA A 250 13.62 17.20 -4.73
CA ALA A 250 14.62 16.84 -5.73
C ALA A 250 14.18 15.71 -6.65
N ARG A 251 13.31 14.84 -6.16
CA ARG A 251 12.73 13.72 -6.91
C ARG A 251 11.43 13.21 -6.30
N ALA A 252 10.54 12.74 -7.13
CA ALA A 252 9.34 12.01 -6.73
C ALA A 252 9.30 10.63 -7.42
N SER A 253 9.27 9.55 -6.63
CA SER A 253 9.04 8.19 -7.11
C SER A 253 7.65 7.76 -6.69
N LEU A 254 6.75 7.64 -7.67
CA LEU A 254 5.32 7.48 -7.47
C LEU A 254 4.88 6.12 -8.03
N ASP A 255 4.54 5.17 -7.15
CA ASP A 255 3.90 3.92 -7.58
C ASP A 255 2.38 4.09 -7.75
N VAL A 256 1.84 5.17 -7.17
CA VAL A 256 0.42 5.51 -7.16
C VAL A 256 0.21 6.99 -7.47
N VAL A 257 -0.87 7.29 -8.19
CA VAL A 257 -1.20 8.64 -8.70
C VAL A 257 -2.71 8.91 -8.61
N ASP A 258 -3.16 10.15 -8.86
CA ASP A 258 -4.58 10.53 -8.88
C ASP A 258 -4.84 11.45 -10.09
N PRO A 259 -5.71 11.06 -11.07
CA PRO A 259 -6.42 9.78 -11.17
C PRO A 259 -5.52 8.61 -11.55
N GLU A 260 -5.98 7.39 -11.28
CA GLU A 260 -5.28 6.16 -11.68
C GLU A 260 -6.18 5.32 -12.60
N PRO A 261 -5.80 5.07 -13.88
CA PRO A 261 -4.56 5.54 -14.52
C PRO A 261 -4.57 7.04 -14.86
N LEU A 262 -3.36 7.63 -14.97
CA LEU A 262 -3.22 9.00 -15.45
C LEU A 262 -3.65 9.11 -16.93
N PRO A 263 -4.31 10.22 -17.32
CA PRO A 263 -4.63 10.50 -18.72
C PRO A 263 -3.36 10.68 -19.56
N ALA A 264 -3.48 10.36 -20.86
CA ALA A 264 -2.37 10.58 -21.79
C ALA A 264 -1.95 12.06 -21.81
N GLY A 265 -0.64 12.31 -21.84
CA GLY A 265 -0.07 13.65 -21.81
C GLY A 265 -0.08 14.34 -20.43
N HIS A 266 -0.36 13.61 -19.37
CA HIS A 266 -0.25 14.15 -18.02
C HIS A 266 1.21 14.50 -17.70
N TRP A 267 1.45 15.66 -17.07
CA TRP A 267 2.77 16.22 -16.81
C TRP A 267 3.71 15.29 -16.02
N LEU A 268 3.17 14.43 -15.15
CA LEU A 268 3.96 13.45 -14.38
C LEU A 268 4.76 12.50 -15.27
N TYR A 269 4.31 12.20 -16.51
CA TYR A 269 5.04 11.31 -17.42
C TYR A 269 6.31 11.95 -17.99
N ASP A 270 6.31 13.27 -18.14
CA ASP A 270 7.38 14.01 -18.85
C ASP A 270 8.31 14.77 -17.91
N HIS A 271 7.97 14.87 -16.61
CA HIS A 271 8.76 15.64 -15.66
C HIS A 271 10.09 14.93 -15.33
N PRO A 272 11.25 15.56 -15.53
CA PRO A 272 12.56 14.90 -15.44
C PRO A 272 12.93 14.39 -14.04
N GLN A 273 12.27 14.90 -13.01
CA GLN A 273 12.48 14.54 -11.61
C GLN A 273 11.38 13.59 -11.07
N VAL A 274 10.55 13.03 -11.94
CA VAL A 274 9.46 12.11 -11.55
C VAL A 274 9.67 10.75 -12.18
N ASP A 275 9.52 9.71 -11.37
CA ASP A 275 9.38 8.32 -11.81
C ASP A 275 7.99 7.84 -11.46
N VAL A 276 7.22 7.39 -12.45
CA VAL A 276 5.90 6.81 -12.23
C VAL A 276 5.95 5.32 -12.56
N SER A 277 5.48 4.47 -11.64
CA SER A 277 5.23 3.06 -11.91
C SER A 277 3.74 2.74 -11.86
N ALA A 278 3.34 1.62 -12.42
CA ALA A 278 1.94 1.28 -12.66
C ALA A 278 1.33 0.50 -11.47
N HIS A 279 1.45 1.03 -10.24
CA HIS A 279 0.94 0.43 -9.00
C HIS A 279 1.42 -1.02 -8.83
N VAL A 280 2.73 -1.23 -8.98
CA VAL A 280 3.38 -2.56 -9.03
C VAL A 280 4.31 -2.84 -7.85
N SER A 281 4.52 -1.88 -6.94
CA SER A 281 5.44 -2.03 -5.79
C SER A 281 5.12 -3.24 -4.91
N TRP A 282 3.85 -3.66 -4.89
CA TRP A 282 3.38 -4.84 -4.15
C TRP A 282 3.72 -6.16 -4.84
N SER A 283 4.05 -6.15 -6.15
CA SER A 283 4.16 -7.33 -7.00
C SER A 283 5.44 -8.10 -6.73
N ALA A 284 5.39 -8.98 -5.73
CA ALA A 284 6.45 -9.95 -5.45
C ALA A 284 5.86 -11.38 -5.45
N PRO A 285 6.62 -12.41 -5.82
CA PRO A 285 6.12 -13.80 -5.87
C PRO A 285 5.46 -14.27 -4.59
N ILE A 286 5.99 -13.86 -3.43
CA ILE A 286 5.46 -14.22 -2.11
C ILE A 286 4.18 -13.46 -1.75
N THR A 287 3.90 -12.31 -2.37
CA THR A 287 2.78 -11.45 -1.98
C THR A 287 1.44 -12.13 -2.21
N MET A 288 1.26 -12.80 -3.35
CA MET A 288 0.01 -13.52 -3.63
C MET A 288 -0.25 -14.63 -2.61
N GLN A 289 0.79 -15.37 -2.23
CA GLN A 289 0.66 -16.37 -1.18
C GLN A 289 0.19 -15.73 0.14
N ARG A 290 0.83 -14.64 0.57
CA ARG A 290 0.50 -13.95 1.82
C ARG A 290 -0.89 -13.32 1.82
N ILE A 291 -1.34 -12.81 0.66
CA ILE A 291 -2.71 -12.31 0.51
C ILE A 291 -3.72 -13.43 0.80
N VAL A 292 -3.48 -14.61 0.25
CA VAL A 292 -4.36 -15.77 0.49
C VAL A 292 -4.20 -16.32 1.91
N GLU A 293 -2.99 -16.35 2.45
CA GLU A 293 -2.73 -16.75 3.83
C GLU A 293 -3.49 -15.87 4.85
N GLY A 294 -3.65 -14.57 4.57
CA GLY A 294 -4.46 -13.68 5.40
C GLY A 294 -5.91 -14.16 5.55
N PHE A 295 -6.47 -14.78 4.51
CA PHE A 295 -7.77 -15.45 4.59
C PHE A 295 -7.67 -16.83 5.25
N THR A 296 -6.82 -17.71 4.73
CA THR A 296 -6.82 -19.13 5.11
C THR A 296 -6.39 -19.35 6.57
N THR A 297 -5.58 -18.48 7.14
CA THR A 297 -5.25 -18.47 8.57
C THR A 297 -6.46 -18.13 9.45
N ASN A 298 -7.38 -17.31 8.95
CA ASN A 298 -8.60 -16.96 9.67
C ASN A 298 -9.68 -18.04 9.60
N VAL A 299 -9.65 -18.97 8.64
CA VAL A 299 -10.67 -20.02 8.53
C VAL A 299 -10.79 -20.87 9.80
N PRO A 300 -9.72 -21.47 10.34
CA PRO A 300 -9.82 -22.25 11.58
C PRO A 300 -10.22 -21.39 12.77
N ARG A 301 -9.75 -20.14 12.87
CA ARG A 301 -10.15 -19.20 13.93
C ARG A 301 -11.64 -18.93 13.88
N TYR A 302 -12.18 -18.64 12.71
CA TYR A 302 -13.61 -18.42 12.50
C TYR A 302 -14.44 -19.63 12.94
N ARG A 303 -14.03 -20.84 12.52
CA ARG A 303 -14.71 -22.09 12.88
C ARG A 303 -14.67 -22.39 14.37
N ALA A 304 -13.61 -21.93 15.07
CA ALA A 304 -13.46 -22.06 16.51
C ALA A 304 -14.13 -20.93 17.32
N GLY A 305 -14.66 -19.91 16.66
CA GLY A 305 -15.20 -18.71 17.33
C GLY A 305 -14.12 -17.83 17.97
N GLU A 306 -12.87 -17.93 17.47
CA GLU A 306 -11.74 -17.14 17.94
C GLU A 306 -11.68 -15.77 17.23
N PRO A 307 -11.02 -14.76 17.83
CA PRO A 307 -10.81 -13.46 17.17
C PRO A 307 -10.05 -13.60 15.84
N LEU A 308 -10.55 -12.92 14.81
CA LEU A 308 -9.92 -12.91 13.49
C LEU A 308 -8.79 -11.87 13.42
N GLU A 309 -7.81 -12.13 12.55
CA GLU A 309 -6.73 -11.21 12.23
C GLU A 309 -7.10 -10.31 11.04
N GLY A 310 -6.52 -9.10 10.98
CA GLY A 310 -6.76 -8.17 9.88
C GLY A 310 -8.17 -7.58 9.86
N VAL A 311 -8.83 -7.50 11.01
CA VAL A 311 -10.18 -6.90 11.12
C VAL A 311 -10.13 -5.44 10.68
N VAL A 312 -11.09 -5.07 9.82
CA VAL A 312 -11.27 -3.72 9.30
C VAL A 312 -12.11 -2.92 10.28
N ASP A 313 -11.63 -1.75 10.65
CA ASP A 313 -12.41 -0.75 11.37
C ASP A 313 -13.29 -0.01 10.36
N LEU A 314 -14.58 -0.37 10.31
CA LEU A 314 -15.53 0.17 9.34
C LEU A 314 -15.80 1.68 9.53
N GLU A 315 -15.68 2.18 10.76
CA GLU A 315 -15.85 3.61 11.04
C GLU A 315 -14.61 4.42 10.61
N ALA A 316 -13.43 3.87 10.87
CA ALA A 316 -12.18 4.51 10.48
C ALA A 316 -11.84 4.33 8.99
N GLY A 317 -12.46 3.37 8.31
CA GLY A 317 -12.26 3.09 6.87
C GLY A 317 -10.91 2.44 6.55
N TYR A 318 -10.30 1.71 7.49
CA TYR A 318 -9.04 0.98 7.26
C TYR A 318 -8.78 -0.16 8.24
#